data_dfb971ff1abc559cef14fb4c166ef338
#
_entry.id   dfb971ff1abc559cef14fb4c166ef338
#
_cell.length_a   1.000
_cell.length_b   1.000
_cell.length_c   1.000
_cell.angle_alpha   90.00
_cell.angle_beta   90.00
_cell.angle_gamma   90.00
#
_symmetry.space_group_name_H-M   'P 1'
#
loop_
_entity.id
_entity.type
_entity.pdbx_description
1 polymer ?
#
loop_
_entity_poly.entity_id
_entity_poly.type
_entity_poly.pdbx_seq_one_letter_code
_entity_poly.pdbx_strand_id
1 'polypeptide(L)'
;TGIAPFISLLRDPTTFDHFNKIKLCWTVPFKKDLRSFNNFLEESEIDYFPTVTREEFKNQGRITKYIDEGMWDDITPEKDKVMICGSLEFNLEMKERLLAKGFEEGNKRTAGTFTLEKAFVG
;
A
#
# COMPACT_ATOMS: atom_id res chain seq x y z
N THR A 1 8.68 -2.02 -8.41
CA THR A 1 8.90 -0.60 -8.72
C THR A 1 8.14 0.33 -7.77
N GLY A 2 6.91 0.02 -7.40
CA GLY A 2 6.11 0.87 -6.52
C GLY A 2 6.51 0.85 -5.04
N ILE A 3 7.48 0.02 -4.63
CA ILE A 3 7.82 -0.18 -3.23
C ILE A 3 8.81 0.85 -2.69
N ALA A 4 9.62 1.48 -3.55
CA ALA A 4 10.71 2.35 -3.12
C ALA A 4 10.29 3.51 -2.19
N PRO A 5 9.20 4.26 -2.45
CA PRO A 5 8.76 5.32 -1.53
C PRO A 5 8.42 4.79 -0.14
N PHE A 6 7.81 3.60 -0.05
CA PHE A 6 7.46 2.99 1.22
C PHE A 6 8.68 2.54 2.00
N ILE A 7 9.71 2.02 1.32
CA ILE A 7 10.96 1.63 1.97
C ILE A 7 11.63 2.85 2.59
N SER A 8 11.67 3.98 1.89
CA SER A 8 12.22 5.23 2.43
C SER A 8 11.49 5.68 3.69
N LEU A 9 10.16 5.61 3.69
CA LEU A 9 9.36 5.96 4.87
C LEU A 9 9.63 5.02 6.04
N LEU A 10 9.74 3.72 5.79
CA LEU A 10 9.97 2.73 6.84
C LEU A 10 11.38 2.78 7.42
N ARG A 11 12.34 3.31 6.68
CA ARG A 11 13.71 3.53 7.17
C ARG A 11 13.85 4.80 8.02
N ASP A 12 12.86 5.68 7.96
CA ASP A 12 12.85 6.91 8.76
C ASP A 12 12.21 6.62 10.11
N PRO A 13 12.96 6.69 11.22
CA PRO A 13 12.40 6.39 12.54
C PRO A 13 11.28 7.33 12.96
N THR A 14 11.19 8.55 12.40
CA THR A 14 10.10 9.48 12.73
C THR A 14 8.75 9.00 12.21
N THR A 15 8.72 8.13 11.20
CA THR A 15 7.47 7.56 10.69
C THR A 15 6.73 6.79 11.77
N PHE A 16 7.44 6.02 12.58
CA PHE A 16 6.84 5.24 13.66
C PHE A 16 6.38 6.11 14.84
N ASP A 17 6.89 7.32 14.95
CA ASP A 17 6.43 8.28 15.97
C ASP A 17 5.08 8.88 15.63
N HIS A 18 4.73 8.93 14.33
CA HIS A 18 3.48 9.53 13.85
C HIS A 18 2.32 8.53 13.72
N PHE A 19 2.61 7.24 13.62
CA PHE A 19 1.60 6.22 13.39
C PHE A 19 1.71 5.10 14.42
N ASN A 20 0.60 4.76 15.06
CA ASN A 20 0.55 3.67 16.03
C ASN A 20 0.66 2.31 15.37
N LYS A 21 0.12 2.18 14.16
CA LYS A 21 0.11 0.93 13.41
C LYS A 21 0.31 1.23 11.94
N ILE A 22 1.21 0.47 11.30
CA ILE A 22 1.48 0.59 9.87
C ILE A 22 1.18 -0.76 9.21
N LYS A 23 0.41 -0.73 8.15
CA LYS A 23 0.11 -1.89 7.31
C LYS A 23 0.62 -1.64 5.90
N LEU A 24 1.43 -2.56 5.38
CA LEU A 24 1.96 -2.49 4.02
C LEU A 24 1.47 -3.67 3.19
N CYS A 25 0.84 -3.36 2.06
CA CYS A 25 0.43 -4.34 1.08
C CYS A 25 1.27 -4.16 -0.18
N TRP A 26 1.93 -5.22 -0.64
CA TRP A 26 2.81 -5.18 -1.80
C TRP A 26 2.47 -6.30 -2.77
N THR A 27 2.12 -5.93 -4.01
CA THR A 27 1.77 -6.88 -5.07
C THR A 27 2.87 -6.94 -6.12
N VAL A 28 3.33 -8.15 -6.43
CA VAL A 28 4.33 -8.41 -7.47
C VAL A 28 3.89 -9.58 -8.34
N PRO A 29 4.40 -9.69 -9.59
CA PRO A 29 4.04 -10.82 -10.47
C PRO A 29 4.53 -12.17 -9.96
N PHE A 30 5.77 -12.25 -9.45
CA PHE A 30 6.42 -13.50 -9.06
C PHE A 30 7.06 -13.40 -7.68
N LYS A 31 7.18 -14.54 -6.98
CA LYS A 31 7.82 -14.60 -5.66
C LYS A 31 9.24 -14.04 -5.64
N LYS A 32 10.00 -14.24 -6.72
CA LYS A 32 11.36 -13.72 -6.83
C LYS A 32 11.42 -12.19 -6.73
N ASP A 33 10.35 -11.51 -7.11
CA ASP A 33 10.29 -10.05 -7.06
C ASP A 33 10.16 -9.50 -5.64
N LEU A 34 9.81 -10.35 -4.68
CA LEU A 34 9.76 -9.98 -3.26
C LEU A 34 11.15 -9.95 -2.61
N ARG A 35 12.13 -10.61 -3.20
CA ARG A 35 13.46 -10.84 -2.57
C ARG A 35 14.18 -9.56 -2.16
N SER A 36 14.03 -8.50 -2.94
CA SER A 36 14.77 -7.24 -2.70
C SER A 36 14.52 -6.66 -1.31
N PHE A 37 13.30 -6.76 -0.80
CA PHE A 37 12.92 -6.11 0.45
C PHE A 37 12.16 -7.02 1.41
N ASN A 38 11.94 -8.29 1.05
CA ASN A 38 11.11 -9.17 1.87
C ASN A 38 11.64 -9.33 3.29
N ASN A 39 12.93 -9.57 3.46
CA ASN A 39 13.53 -9.72 4.78
C ASN A 39 13.40 -8.44 5.61
N PHE A 40 13.68 -7.30 4.99
CA PHE A 40 13.54 -6.00 5.65
C PHE A 40 12.11 -5.78 6.14
N LEU A 41 11.11 -6.09 5.28
CA LEU A 41 9.70 -5.90 5.62
C LEU A 41 9.22 -6.87 6.69
N GLU A 42 9.66 -8.13 6.64
CA GLU A 42 9.30 -9.13 7.65
C GLU A 42 9.89 -8.82 9.02
N GLU A 43 11.07 -8.21 9.07
CA GLU A 43 11.75 -7.82 10.29
C GLU A 43 11.27 -6.48 10.85
N SER A 44 10.53 -5.69 10.05
CA SER A 44 9.98 -4.41 10.48
C SER A 44 8.76 -4.60 11.38
N GLU A 45 8.52 -3.64 12.29
CA GLU A 45 7.35 -3.66 13.17
C GLU A 45 6.09 -3.16 12.45
N ILE A 46 5.72 -3.86 11.38
CA ILE A 46 4.57 -3.51 10.54
C ILE A 46 3.73 -4.76 10.25
N ASP A 47 2.49 -4.53 9.87
CA ASP A 47 1.62 -5.59 9.35
C ASP A 47 1.89 -5.68 7.83
N TYR A 48 2.67 -6.68 7.42
CA TYR A 48 3.10 -6.85 6.06
C TYR A 48 2.28 -7.90 5.33
N PHE A 49 1.69 -7.51 4.20
CA PHE A 49 0.83 -8.37 3.38
C PHE A 49 1.33 -8.42 1.93
N PRO A 50 2.24 -9.36 1.59
CA PRO A 50 2.69 -9.53 0.21
C PRO A 50 1.69 -10.36 -0.60
N THR A 51 1.49 -10.00 -1.87
CA THR A 51 0.69 -10.79 -2.82
C THR A 51 1.46 -11.04 -4.11
N VAL A 52 1.15 -12.15 -4.77
CA VAL A 52 1.77 -12.56 -6.03
C VAL A 52 0.67 -12.87 -7.03
N THR A 53 0.77 -12.35 -8.27
CA THR A 53 -0.31 -12.44 -9.25
C THR A 53 -0.15 -13.55 -10.27
N ARG A 54 1.07 -13.97 -10.60
CA ARG A 54 1.34 -14.86 -11.74
C ARG A 54 1.86 -16.25 -11.40
N GLU A 55 1.87 -16.61 -10.13
CA GLU A 55 2.21 -17.96 -9.71
C GLU A 55 1.52 -18.30 -8.40
N GLU A 56 1.54 -19.57 -8.02
CA GLU A 56 0.92 -20.02 -6.78
C GLU A 56 1.63 -19.44 -5.56
N PHE A 57 0.84 -18.90 -4.62
CA PHE A 57 1.35 -18.27 -3.41
C PHE A 57 0.23 -18.23 -2.37
N LYS A 58 0.58 -18.17 -1.07
CA LYS A 58 -0.41 -18.09 0.02
C LYS A 58 -1.40 -16.93 -0.15
N ASN A 59 -0.94 -15.79 -0.69
CA ASN A 59 -1.78 -14.64 -0.99
C ASN A 59 -1.73 -14.38 -2.50
N GLN A 60 -2.33 -15.25 -3.28
CA GLN A 60 -2.34 -15.10 -4.73
C GLN A 60 -3.40 -14.09 -5.17
N GLY A 61 -3.03 -13.19 -6.08
CA GLY A 61 -3.93 -12.21 -6.68
C GLY A 61 -3.52 -10.77 -6.40
N ARG A 62 -4.36 -9.84 -6.88
CA ARG A 62 -4.13 -8.41 -6.71
C ARG A 62 -4.68 -7.95 -5.36
N ILE A 63 -4.11 -6.87 -4.82
CA ILE A 63 -4.58 -6.26 -3.57
C ILE A 63 -6.06 -5.87 -3.64
N THR A 64 -6.52 -5.38 -4.80
CA THR A 64 -7.91 -5.00 -4.98
C THR A 64 -8.88 -6.15 -4.73
N LYS A 65 -8.49 -7.37 -5.07
CA LYS A 65 -9.29 -8.57 -4.77
C LYS A 65 -9.50 -8.72 -3.27
N TYR A 66 -8.45 -8.60 -2.47
CA TYR A 66 -8.53 -8.74 -1.01
C TYR A 66 -9.29 -7.60 -0.36
N ILE A 67 -9.15 -6.39 -0.89
CA ILE A 67 -9.91 -5.23 -0.41
C ILE A 67 -11.41 -5.44 -0.66
N ASP A 68 -11.76 -5.92 -1.84
CA ASP A 68 -13.15 -6.19 -2.21
C ASP A 68 -13.75 -7.35 -1.38
N GLU A 69 -12.91 -8.26 -0.90
CA GLU A 69 -13.31 -9.36 -0.01
C GLU A 69 -13.39 -8.95 1.47
N GLY A 70 -13.09 -7.69 1.81
CA GLY A 70 -13.28 -7.16 3.16
C GLY A 70 -12.03 -6.87 3.96
N MET A 71 -10.83 -6.99 3.37
CA MET A 71 -9.58 -6.78 4.10
C MET A 71 -9.49 -5.39 4.76
N TRP A 72 -10.09 -4.37 4.13
CA TRP A 72 -10.06 -2.99 4.62
C TRP A 72 -11.42 -2.48 5.11
N ASP A 73 -12.32 -3.36 5.49
CA ASP A 73 -13.66 -2.94 5.94
C ASP A 73 -13.62 -2.09 7.22
N ASP A 74 -12.59 -2.25 8.04
CA ASP A 74 -12.44 -1.55 9.30
C ASP A 74 -11.67 -0.23 9.23
N ILE A 75 -11.12 0.15 8.08
CA ILE A 75 -10.43 1.44 7.95
C ILE A 75 -11.42 2.58 7.79
N THR A 76 -11.09 3.73 8.38
CA THR A 76 -11.92 4.94 8.29
C THR A 76 -11.05 6.19 8.08
N PRO A 77 -11.54 7.22 7.37
CA PRO A 77 -10.76 8.43 7.14
C PRO A 77 -10.52 9.23 8.42
N GLU A 78 -11.30 9.02 9.47
CA GLU A 78 -11.14 9.71 10.75
C GLU A 78 -9.89 9.26 11.50
N LYS A 79 -9.49 7.99 11.36
CA LYS A 79 -8.36 7.43 12.10
C LYS A 79 -7.20 6.95 11.22
N ASP A 80 -7.43 6.73 9.93
CA ASP A 80 -6.44 6.10 9.05
C ASP A 80 -6.03 7.02 7.90
N LYS A 81 -4.77 6.89 7.48
CA LYS A 81 -4.25 7.52 6.27
C LYS A 81 -3.73 6.45 5.33
N VAL A 82 -3.95 6.63 4.04
CA VAL A 82 -3.56 5.67 3.01
C VAL A 82 -2.59 6.31 2.03
N MET A 83 -1.51 5.60 1.71
CA MET A 83 -0.57 5.99 0.67
C MET A 83 -0.55 4.90 -0.39
N ILE A 84 -0.69 5.30 -1.65
CA ILE A 84 -0.78 4.37 -2.78
C ILE A 84 0.30 4.72 -3.80
N CYS A 85 1.00 3.70 -4.27
CA CYS A 85 2.00 3.85 -5.32
C CYS A 85 1.88 2.67 -6.28
N GLY A 86 1.68 2.95 -7.56
CA GLY A 86 1.55 1.91 -8.55
C GLY A 86 1.29 2.47 -9.94
N SER A 87 0.84 1.60 -10.85
CA SER A 87 0.46 2.02 -12.20
C SER A 87 -0.73 2.99 -12.16
N LEU A 88 -0.94 3.70 -13.26
CA LEU A 88 -2.08 4.60 -13.37
C LEU A 88 -3.41 3.86 -13.15
N GLU A 89 -3.56 2.67 -13.75
CA GLU A 89 -4.77 1.87 -13.60
C GLU A 89 -5.00 1.45 -12.14
N PHE A 90 -3.94 0.98 -11.48
CA PHE A 90 -4.02 0.59 -10.07
C PHE A 90 -4.40 1.78 -9.19
N ASN A 91 -3.77 2.93 -9.42
CA ASN A 91 -4.05 4.15 -8.66
C ASN A 91 -5.51 4.58 -8.82
N LEU A 92 -6.06 4.50 -10.03
CA LEU A 92 -7.46 4.83 -10.29
C LEU A 92 -8.43 3.84 -9.62
N GLU A 93 -8.13 2.55 -9.66
CA GLU A 93 -8.93 1.54 -8.98
C GLU A 93 -8.97 1.75 -7.47
N MET A 94 -7.83 2.07 -6.88
CA MET A 94 -7.72 2.33 -5.45
C MET A 94 -8.40 3.64 -5.06
N LYS A 95 -8.24 4.68 -5.88
CA LYS A 95 -8.90 5.97 -5.66
C LYS A 95 -10.42 5.80 -5.59
N GLU A 96 -10.99 5.06 -6.54
CA GLU A 96 -12.43 4.79 -6.57
C GLU A 96 -12.91 4.14 -5.27
N ARG A 97 -12.17 3.12 -4.81
CA ARG A 97 -12.50 2.40 -3.57
C ARG A 97 -12.40 3.26 -2.33
N LEU A 98 -11.36 4.10 -2.25
CA LEU A 98 -11.15 4.97 -1.10
C LEU A 98 -12.16 6.12 -1.05
N LEU A 99 -12.50 6.71 -2.20
CA LEU A 99 -13.54 7.73 -2.26
C LEU A 99 -14.89 7.17 -1.80
N ALA A 100 -15.20 5.92 -2.17
CA ALA A 100 -16.42 5.25 -1.73
C ALA A 100 -16.48 5.03 -0.22
N LYS A 101 -15.32 5.00 0.45
CA LYS A 101 -15.22 4.87 1.91
C LYS A 101 -15.15 6.22 2.63
N GLY A 102 -15.20 7.33 1.89
CA GLY A 102 -15.16 8.67 2.46
C GLY A 102 -13.77 9.28 2.59
N PHE A 103 -12.72 8.62 2.10
CA PHE A 103 -11.38 9.20 2.08
C PHE A 103 -11.28 10.32 1.05
N GLU A 104 -10.43 11.29 1.31
CA GLU A 104 -10.20 12.44 0.43
C GLU A 104 -8.76 12.45 -0.08
N GLU A 105 -8.59 12.69 -1.39
CA GLU A 105 -7.26 12.76 -2.00
C GLU A 105 -6.54 14.04 -1.57
N GLY A 106 -5.30 13.87 -1.07
CA GLY A 106 -4.44 15.00 -0.73
C GLY A 106 -3.79 15.61 -1.96
N ASN A 107 -3.51 16.90 -1.87
CA ASN A 107 -2.79 17.65 -2.90
C ASN A 107 -1.83 18.64 -2.23
N LYS A 108 -1.16 19.50 -3.04
CA LYS A 108 -0.19 20.46 -2.52
C LYS A 108 -0.78 21.50 -1.57
N ARG A 109 -2.09 21.73 -1.62
CA ARG A 109 -2.77 22.76 -0.83
C ARG A 109 -3.52 22.18 0.36
N THR A 110 -3.97 20.94 0.26
CA THR A 110 -4.83 20.32 1.26
C THR A 110 -4.28 18.96 1.64
N ALA A 111 -4.08 18.74 2.92
CA ALA A 111 -3.74 17.40 3.43
C ALA A 111 -4.98 16.53 3.34
N GLY A 112 -4.96 15.55 2.44
CA GLY A 112 -6.04 14.57 2.33
C GLY A 112 -5.82 13.37 3.23
N THR A 113 -6.74 12.42 3.17
CA THR A 113 -6.64 11.16 3.91
C THR A 113 -5.98 10.04 3.11
N PHE A 114 -5.75 10.27 1.81
CA PHE A 114 -4.89 9.40 1.02
C PHE A 114 -4.09 10.20 -0.01
N THR A 115 -2.96 9.61 -0.45
CA THR A 115 -2.11 10.18 -1.47
C THR A 115 -1.82 9.14 -2.54
N LEU A 116 -1.69 9.59 -3.79
CA LEU A 116 -1.35 8.76 -4.93
C LEU A 116 0.00 9.17 -5.49
N GLU A 117 0.89 8.21 -5.69
CA GLU A 117 2.15 8.41 -6.37
C GLU A 117 2.24 7.50 -7.59
N LYS A 118 2.71 8.05 -8.70
CA LYS A 118 2.92 7.25 -9.90
C LYS A 118 4.25 6.52 -9.79
N ALA A 119 4.23 5.21 -9.99
CA ALA A 119 5.45 4.46 -10.20
C ALA A 119 6.00 4.83 -11.57
N PHE A 120 7.27 5.17 -11.64
CA PHE A 120 7.93 5.34 -12.93
C PHE A 120 8.06 3.97 -13.57
N VAL A 121 7.34 3.77 -14.65
CA VAL A 121 7.57 2.64 -15.52
C VAL A 121 8.58 3.11 -16.54
N GLY A 122 9.80 2.79 -16.27
CA GLY A 122 10.90 3.08 -17.18
C GLY A 122 10.80 2.22 -18.41
#